data_657e9017bb02a9cdf821ee060f60a987
#
_entry.id   657e9017bb02a9cdf821ee060f60a987
#
_cell.length_a   1.000
_cell.length_b   1.000
_cell.length_c   1.000
_cell.angle_alpha   90.00
_cell.angle_beta   90.00
_cell.angle_gamma   90.00
#
_symmetry.space_group_name_H-M   'P 1'
#
loop_
_entity.id
_entity.type
_entity.pdbx_description
1 polymer ?
#
loop_
_entity_poly.entity_id
_entity_poly.type
_entity_poly.pdbx_seq_one_letter_code
_entity_poly.pdbx_strand_id
1 'polypeptide(L)'
;MKKYLLILFVIALAISACTAEEPSASLTGAWKLTGYGPADAQTPAIADVDAGLTFSEDGTVTGNSGCNGLGGVYTVQGDQVTFSEVTSTLMACDDPRMAQEDAVQQVLTDTATFKIEGNTLTLTNNDMVLVLTR
;
A
#
# COMPACT_ATOMS: atom_id res chain seq x y z
N MET A 1 -26.27 66.61 -28.77
CA MET A 1 -25.53 65.40 -29.18
C MET A 1 -25.08 64.68 -27.92
N LYS A 2 -25.85 63.70 -27.53
CA LYS A 2 -25.55 62.91 -26.25
C LYS A 2 -24.73 61.74 -26.56
N LYS A 3 -23.49 61.71 -26.02
CA LYS A 3 -22.57 60.55 -26.10
C LYS A 3 -23.00 59.55 -25.03
N TYR A 4 -23.56 58.43 -25.46
CA TYR A 4 -23.83 57.28 -24.58
C TYR A 4 -22.54 56.46 -24.40
N LEU A 5 -21.99 56.53 -23.19
CA LEU A 5 -20.87 55.73 -22.77
C LEU A 5 -21.41 54.37 -22.32
N LEU A 6 -21.21 53.35 -23.15
CA LEU A 6 -21.52 51.95 -22.83
C LEU A 6 -20.41 51.37 -21.96
N ILE A 7 -20.71 51.26 -20.68
CA ILE A 7 -19.82 50.52 -19.73
C ILE A 7 -20.17 49.04 -19.84
N LEU A 8 -19.33 48.32 -20.52
CA LEU A 8 -19.35 46.85 -20.54
C LEU A 8 -18.79 46.31 -19.19
N PHE A 9 -19.71 45.87 -18.35
CA PHE A 9 -19.37 45.18 -17.10
C PHE A 9 -19.07 43.72 -17.42
N VAL A 10 -17.79 43.38 -17.57
CA VAL A 10 -17.34 42.00 -17.74
C VAL A 10 -17.36 41.34 -16.37
N ILE A 11 -18.39 40.54 -16.08
CA ILE A 11 -18.43 39.68 -14.90
C ILE A 11 -17.55 38.46 -15.17
N ALA A 12 -16.32 38.46 -14.65
CA ALA A 12 -15.48 37.29 -14.63
C ALA A 12 -16.03 36.30 -13.57
N LEU A 13 -16.76 35.27 -14.03
CA LEU A 13 -17.07 34.11 -13.18
C LEU A 13 -15.77 33.34 -12.89
N ALA A 14 -15.21 33.56 -11.72
CA ALA A 14 -14.18 32.70 -11.18
C ALA A 14 -14.82 31.34 -10.83
N ILE A 15 -14.69 30.36 -11.70
CA ILE A 15 -15.03 28.96 -11.41
C ILE A 15 -13.93 28.44 -10.49
N SER A 16 -14.17 28.52 -9.17
CA SER A 16 -13.37 27.79 -8.20
C SER A 16 -13.63 26.30 -8.41
N ALA A 17 -12.76 25.66 -9.19
CA ALA A 17 -12.72 24.21 -9.25
C ALA A 17 -12.22 23.73 -7.88
N CYS A 18 -13.15 23.38 -6.97
CA CYS A 18 -12.83 22.53 -5.85
C CYS A 18 -12.46 21.18 -6.44
N THR A 19 -11.16 20.92 -6.58
CA THR A 19 -10.64 19.56 -6.69
C THR A 19 -10.98 18.89 -5.36
N ALA A 20 -12.06 18.09 -5.35
CA ALA A 20 -12.29 17.14 -4.28
C ALA A 20 -11.09 16.20 -4.32
N GLU A 21 -10.20 16.33 -3.35
CA GLU A 21 -9.21 15.32 -3.04
C GLU A 21 -10.00 14.06 -2.70
N GLU A 22 -9.99 13.07 -3.60
CA GLU A 22 -10.51 11.76 -3.26
C GLU A 22 -9.77 11.29 -2.01
N PRO A 23 -10.49 10.76 -0.98
CA PRO A 23 -9.82 10.28 0.22
C PRO A 23 -8.80 9.25 -0.23
N SER A 24 -7.51 9.55 -0.05
CA SER A 24 -6.44 8.61 -0.34
C SER A 24 -6.73 7.35 0.46
N ALA A 25 -6.90 6.22 -0.24
CA ALA A 25 -7.21 4.95 0.41
C ALA A 25 -6.12 4.67 1.45
N SER A 26 -6.52 4.55 2.72
CA SER A 26 -5.58 4.39 3.83
C SER A 26 -4.95 3.00 3.80
N LEU A 27 -3.63 2.95 3.98
CA LEU A 27 -2.89 1.71 4.19
C LEU A 27 -3.27 1.05 5.53
N THR A 28 -3.71 1.85 6.52
CA THR A 28 -4.08 1.39 7.87
C THR A 28 -5.15 0.31 7.84
N GLY A 29 -4.96 -0.71 8.67
CA GLY A 29 -5.86 -1.84 8.80
C GLY A 29 -5.18 -3.18 8.56
N ALA A 30 -5.97 -4.24 8.65
CA ALA A 30 -5.52 -5.61 8.42
C ALA A 30 -5.70 -6.00 6.96
N TRP A 31 -4.66 -6.60 6.40
CA TRP A 31 -4.59 -7.05 5.01
C TRP A 31 -4.14 -8.50 4.96
N LYS A 32 -4.96 -9.36 4.35
CA LYS A 32 -4.65 -10.77 4.16
C LYS A 32 -3.83 -10.97 2.89
N LEU A 33 -2.74 -11.71 2.96
CA LEU A 33 -1.95 -12.08 1.79
C LEU A 33 -2.74 -13.04 0.89
N THR A 34 -2.82 -12.72 -0.39
CA THR A 34 -3.52 -13.55 -1.40
C THR A 34 -2.60 -14.00 -2.52
N GLY A 35 -1.49 -13.29 -2.75
CA GLY A 35 -0.49 -13.67 -3.74
C GLY A 35 0.85 -12.99 -3.49
N TYR A 36 1.91 -13.59 -4.01
CA TYR A 36 3.27 -13.08 -3.93
C TYR A 36 4.11 -13.55 -5.11
N GLY A 37 5.21 -12.90 -5.36
CA GLY A 37 6.15 -13.30 -6.41
C GLY A 37 6.49 -12.17 -7.37
N PRO A 38 7.26 -12.44 -8.42
CA PRO A 38 7.53 -11.47 -9.48
C PRO A 38 6.24 -10.97 -10.14
N ALA A 39 6.24 -9.73 -10.62
CA ALA A 39 5.04 -9.10 -11.18
C ALA A 39 4.40 -9.89 -12.33
N ASP A 40 5.19 -10.61 -13.09
CA ASP A 40 4.79 -11.44 -14.24
C ASP A 40 4.55 -12.92 -13.90
N ALA A 41 4.84 -13.34 -12.67
CA ALA A 41 4.77 -14.73 -12.23
C ALA A 41 4.30 -14.87 -10.78
N GLN A 42 3.06 -14.41 -10.51
CA GLN A 42 2.47 -14.45 -9.18
C GLN A 42 2.13 -15.89 -8.74
N THR A 43 2.49 -16.20 -7.50
CA THR A 43 2.11 -17.43 -6.82
C THR A 43 0.98 -17.14 -5.83
N PRO A 44 -0.10 -17.91 -5.81
CA PRO A 44 -1.14 -17.79 -4.79
C PRO A 44 -0.55 -17.98 -3.39
N ALA A 45 -0.99 -17.19 -2.42
CA ALA A 45 -0.61 -17.39 -1.03
C ALA A 45 -1.11 -18.75 -0.51
N ILE A 46 -0.39 -19.32 0.44
CA ILE A 46 -0.72 -20.64 1.02
C ILE A 46 -2.06 -20.55 1.75
N ALA A 47 -3.02 -21.37 1.35
CA ALA A 47 -4.40 -21.28 1.80
C ALA A 47 -4.61 -21.63 3.29
N ASP A 48 -3.79 -22.54 3.82
CA ASP A 48 -3.96 -23.08 5.18
C ASP A 48 -3.22 -22.26 6.26
N VAL A 49 -2.68 -21.11 5.89
CA VAL A 49 -1.99 -20.20 6.80
C VAL A 49 -2.62 -18.81 6.76
N ASP A 50 -2.76 -18.18 7.91
CA ASP A 50 -3.27 -16.83 8.03
C ASP A 50 -2.14 -15.82 7.86
N ALA A 51 -1.63 -15.72 6.62
CA ALA A 51 -0.59 -14.78 6.27
C ALA A 51 -1.16 -13.40 5.96
N GLY A 52 -0.48 -12.35 6.42
CA GLY A 52 -0.93 -10.98 6.16
C GLY A 52 -0.17 -9.94 6.99
N LEU A 53 -0.55 -8.69 6.78
CA LEU A 53 0.03 -7.53 7.42
C LEU A 53 -1.07 -6.67 8.06
N THR A 54 -0.79 -6.11 9.22
CA THR A 54 -1.63 -5.11 9.87
C THR A 54 -0.83 -3.83 10.05
N PHE A 55 -1.32 -2.76 9.47
CA PHE A 55 -0.75 -1.41 9.59
C PHE A 55 -1.54 -0.62 10.61
N SER A 56 -0.90 -0.21 11.70
CA SER A 56 -1.52 0.58 12.76
C SER A 56 -1.32 2.08 12.54
N GLU A 57 -2.22 2.90 13.05
CA GLU A 57 -2.16 4.37 12.92
C GLU A 57 -0.94 4.99 13.63
N ASP A 58 -0.36 4.29 14.59
CA ASP A 58 0.85 4.70 15.31
C ASP A 58 2.15 4.49 14.52
N GLY A 59 2.06 4.00 13.26
CA GLY A 59 3.21 3.73 12.41
C GLY A 59 3.85 2.37 12.63
N THR A 60 3.20 1.46 13.38
CA THR A 60 3.67 0.08 13.52
C THR A 60 3.05 -0.83 12.47
N VAL A 61 3.82 -1.78 11.98
CA VAL A 61 3.36 -2.89 11.14
C VAL A 61 3.64 -4.20 11.86
N THR A 62 2.64 -5.07 11.87
CA THR A 62 2.75 -6.44 12.39
C THR A 62 2.19 -7.40 11.36
N GLY A 63 2.55 -8.67 11.45
CA GLY A 63 2.01 -9.65 10.53
C GLY A 63 2.53 -11.05 10.74
N ASN A 64 2.16 -11.88 9.80
CA ASN A 64 2.63 -13.26 9.69
C ASN A 64 2.93 -13.56 8.21
N SER A 65 4.11 -14.09 7.94
CA SER A 65 4.53 -14.45 6.58
C SER A 65 3.93 -15.78 6.08
N GLY A 66 3.32 -16.54 7.00
CA GLY A 66 2.89 -17.91 6.78
C GLY A 66 3.76 -18.96 7.47
N CYS A 67 4.96 -18.59 7.89
CA CYS A 67 5.84 -19.35 8.77
C CYS A 67 6.10 -18.56 10.05
N ASN A 68 6.62 -17.34 9.92
CA ASN A 68 7.06 -16.52 11.04
C ASN A 68 6.17 -15.30 11.25
N GLY A 69 6.00 -14.92 12.50
CA GLY A 69 5.47 -13.62 12.87
C GLY A 69 6.52 -12.53 12.63
N LEU A 70 6.06 -11.35 12.24
CA LEU A 70 6.92 -10.21 11.99
C LEU A 70 6.36 -8.92 12.62
N GLY A 71 7.23 -7.95 12.83
CA GLY A 71 6.88 -6.63 13.30
C GLY A 71 7.94 -5.61 12.92
N GLY A 72 7.54 -4.35 12.84
CA GLY A 72 8.41 -3.24 12.49
C GLY A 72 7.67 -1.91 12.56
N VAL A 73 8.29 -0.87 12.03
CA VAL A 73 7.66 0.43 11.86
C VAL A 73 7.61 0.80 10.39
N TYR A 74 6.64 1.63 10.02
CA TYR A 74 6.48 2.12 8.66
C TYR A 74 6.19 3.62 8.62
N THR A 75 6.59 4.25 7.53
CA THR A 75 6.22 5.63 7.19
C THR A 75 5.72 5.68 5.77
N VAL A 76 4.79 6.60 5.49
CA VAL A 76 4.19 6.76 4.15
C VAL A 76 4.53 8.14 3.61
N GLN A 77 4.95 8.19 2.35
CA GLN A 77 5.14 9.42 1.61
C GLN A 77 4.63 9.23 0.17
N GLY A 78 3.49 9.85 -0.16
CA GLY A 78 2.83 9.66 -1.45
C GLY A 78 2.37 8.23 -1.64
N ASP A 79 2.86 7.57 -2.67
CA ASP A 79 2.62 6.16 -3.00
C ASP A 79 3.75 5.22 -2.51
N GLN A 80 4.63 5.73 -1.66
CA GLN A 80 5.74 4.97 -1.09
C GLN A 80 5.51 4.69 0.38
N VAL A 81 5.84 3.48 0.80
CA VAL A 81 5.91 3.05 2.19
C VAL A 81 7.33 2.59 2.48
N THR A 82 7.95 3.18 3.50
CA THR A 82 9.28 2.80 3.97
C THR A 82 9.15 2.01 5.25
N PHE A 83 9.72 0.83 5.27
CA PHE A 83 9.78 -0.06 6.42
C PHE A 83 11.13 0.08 7.12
N SER A 84 11.14 0.02 8.44
CA SER A 84 12.34 0.01 9.25
C SER A 84 12.15 -0.83 10.51
N GLU A 85 13.25 -1.24 11.12
CA GLU A 85 13.24 -2.06 12.33
C GLU A 85 12.43 -3.37 12.17
N VAL A 86 12.34 -3.88 10.95
CA VAL A 86 11.60 -5.12 10.68
C VAL A 86 12.35 -6.30 11.29
N THR A 87 11.65 -7.00 12.16
CA THR A 87 12.13 -8.21 12.83
C THR A 87 11.13 -9.35 12.63
N SER A 88 11.61 -10.58 12.69
CA SER A 88 10.75 -11.76 12.62
C SER A 88 11.20 -12.85 13.57
N THR A 89 10.31 -13.76 13.93
CA THR A 89 10.69 -15.03 14.51
C THR A 89 11.46 -15.89 13.51
N LEU A 90 12.20 -16.88 13.96
CA LEU A 90 13.10 -17.69 13.13
C LEU A 90 12.76 -19.17 13.24
N MET A 91 11.54 -19.54 12.95
CA MET A 91 11.15 -20.95 12.81
C MET A 91 11.51 -21.43 11.40
N ALA A 92 11.92 -22.69 11.28
CA ALA A 92 12.06 -23.36 10.00
C ALA A 92 10.75 -24.07 9.66
N CYS A 93 10.18 -23.74 8.50
CA CYS A 93 9.00 -24.37 7.94
C CYS A 93 9.34 -25.17 6.69
N ASP A 94 8.34 -25.73 6.03
CA ASP A 94 8.50 -26.38 4.73
C ASP A 94 8.85 -25.35 3.61
N ASP A 95 9.41 -25.83 2.52
CA ASP A 95 9.91 -25.00 1.44
C ASP A 95 8.85 -24.00 0.88
N PRO A 96 7.58 -24.36 0.66
CA PRO A 96 6.59 -23.40 0.21
C PRO A 96 6.36 -22.23 1.16
N ARG A 97 6.33 -22.48 2.48
CA ARG A 97 6.19 -21.42 3.49
C ARG A 97 7.42 -20.54 3.58
N MET A 98 8.60 -21.13 3.45
CA MET A 98 9.84 -20.37 3.41
C MET A 98 9.91 -19.48 2.17
N ALA A 99 9.50 -19.97 1.00
CA ALA A 99 9.44 -19.17 -0.22
C ALA A 99 8.48 -17.98 -0.11
N GLN A 100 7.32 -18.18 0.52
CA GLN A 100 6.37 -17.09 0.80
C GLN A 100 6.96 -16.07 1.78
N GLU A 101 7.61 -16.53 2.85
CA GLU A 101 8.30 -15.67 3.82
C GLU A 101 9.38 -14.82 3.17
N ASP A 102 10.23 -15.43 2.34
CA ASP A 102 11.29 -14.73 1.62
C ASP A 102 10.73 -13.60 0.76
N ALA A 103 9.61 -13.82 0.07
CA ALA A 103 8.93 -12.81 -0.71
C ALA A 103 8.40 -11.66 0.17
N VAL A 104 7.78 -11.99 1.31
CA VAL A 104 7.29 -10.99 2.27
C VAL A 104 8.46 -10.15 2.80
N GLN A 105 9.54 -10.79 3.23
CA GLN A 105 10.72 -10.10 3.75
C GLN A 105 11.37 -9.20 2.70
N GLN A 106 11.50 -9.66 1.46
CA GLN A 106 12.05 -8.83 0.37
C GLN A 106 11.24 -7.54 0.16
N VAL A 107 9.91 -7.61 0.20
CA VAL A 107 9.06 -6.42 0.02
C VAL A 107 9.14 -5.50 1.23
N LEU A 108 9.27 -6.02 2.44
CA LEU A 108 9.37 -5.24 3.67
C LEU A 108 10.80 -4.73 3.96
N THR A 109 11.73 -4.95 3.04
CA THR A 109 13.09 -4.40 3.16
C THR A 109 13.14 -3.02 2.53
N ASP A 110 13.33 -1.97 3.36
CA ASP A 110 13.46 -0.58 2.93
C ASP A 110 12.15 0.00 2.35
N THR A 111 12.16 0.51 1.12
CA THR A 111 11.02 1.26 0.55
C THR A 111 10.32 0.44 -0.54
N ALA A 112 9.02 0.29 -0.41
CA ALA A 112 8.15 -0.28 -1.43
C ALA A 112 7.19 0.79 -1.98
N THR A 113 6.76 0.66 -3.23
CA THR A 113 5.59 1.36 -3.72
C THR A 113 4.32 0.61 -3.34
N PHE A 114 3.25 1.33 -3.05
CA PHE A 114 1.96 0.71 -2.78
C PHE A 114 0.84 1.30 -3.64
N LYS A 115 -0.12 0.46 -3.94
CA LYS A 115 -1.35 0.84 -4.65
C LYS A 115 -2.54 0.18 -3.98
N ILE A 116 -3.58 0.95 -3.71
CA ILE A 116 -4.84 0.43 -3.17
C ILE A 116 -5.94 0.64 -4.21
N GLU A 117 -6.57 -0.44 -4.63
CA GLU A 117 -7.70 -0.45 -5.57
C GLU A 117 -8.86 -1.23 -4.93
N GLY A 118 -9.86 -0.49 -4.46
CA GLY A 118 -10.95 -1.08 -3.67
C GLY A 118 -10.44 -1.76 -2.41
N ASN A 119 -10.61 -3.06 -2.31
CA ASN A 119 -10.16 -3.88 -1.18
C ASN A 119 -8.81 -4.57 -1.42
N THR A 120 -8.11 -4.22 -2.49
CA THR A 120 -6.82 -4.82 -2.84
C THR A 120 -5.69 -3.84 -2.61
N LEU A 121 -4.68 -4.28 -1.87
CA LEU A 121 -3.40 -3.61 -1.69
C LEU A 121 -2.33 -4.38 -2.46
N THR A 122 -1.59 -3.66 -3.28
CA THR A 122 -0.39 -4.17 -3.94
C THR A 122 0.82 -3.45 -3.38
N LEU A 123 1.79 -4.20 -2.87
CA LEU A 123 3.09 -3.70 -2.42
C LEU A 123 4.16 -4.20 -3.40
N THR A 124 5.02 -3.31 -3.88
CA THR A 124 6.08 -3.66 -4.83
C THR A 124 7.42 -3.12 -4.37
N ASN A 125 8.41 -3.99 -4.25
CA ASN A 125 9.80 -3.61 -4.03
C ASN A 125 10.67 -4.34 -5.07
N ASN A 126 11.32 -3.57 -5.94
CA ASN A 126 11.98 -4.09 -7.14
C ASN A 126 11.01 -4.95 -7.97
N ASP A 127 11.38 -6.20 -8.26
CA ASP A 127 10.54 -7.13 -9.03
C ASP A 127 9.57 -7.96 -8.17
N MET A 128 9.69 -7.87 -6.85
CA MET A 128 8.85 -8.63 -5.92
C MET A 128 7.58 -7.87 -5.57
N VAL A 129 6.47 -8.58 -5.65
CA VAL A 129 5.13 -8.03 -5.42
C VAL A 129 4.41 -8.88 -4.37
N LEU A 130 3.72 -8.21 -3.45
CA LEU A 130 2.70 -8.81 -2.59
C LEU A 130 1.33 -8.29 -2.98
N VAL A 131 0.37 -9.17 -3.10
CA VAL A 131 -1.04 -8.85 -3.29
C VAL A 131 -1.79 -9.23 -2.02
N LEU A 132 -2.47 -8.24 -1.42
CA LEU A 132 -3.21 -8.41 -0.17
C LEU A 132 -4.63 -7.89 -0.35
N THR A 133 -5.56 -8.40 0.46
CA THR A 133 -6.96 -7.97 0.45
C THR A 133 -7.48 -7.75 1.88
N ARG A 134 -8.53 -6.94 2.00
CA ARG A 134 -9.28 -6.73 3.25
C ARG A 134 -10.78 -6.87 3.03
#